data_fb319719ac50ed0884b1633097c1e603
#
_entry.id   fb319719ac50ed0884b1633097c1e603
#
_cell.length_a   1.000
_cell.length_b   1.000
_cell.length_c   1.000
_cell.angle_alpha   90.00
_cell.angle_beta   90.00
_cell.angle_gamma   90.00
#
_symmetry.space_group_name_H-M   'P 1'
#
loop_
_entity.id
_entity.type
_entity.pdbx_description
1 polymer ?
#
loop_
_entity_poly.entity_id
_entity_poly.type
_entity_poly.pdbx_seq_one_letter_code
_entity_poly.pdbx_strand_id
1 'polypeptide(L)'
;MKNMTLEHIAAVCGGTYIGNEADKTREIKGAVIDSRLVEKDYLFIPVRGEKVDGHSFIPSVFEKGALAVLSEEKLEDPAGPYILVENTLDAMKKIAADYRRGLDIKVVGITGSVGKTSTKEMIASVLAQKYNVLKTEGNLNLSLIHI
;
A
#
# COMPACT_ATOMS: atom_id res chain seq x y z
N MET A 1 -7.74 -2.48 7.29
CA MET A 1 -6.65 -1.69 7.96
C MET A 1 -7.33 -0.67 8.84
N LYS A 2 -7.11 -0.74 10.14
CA LYS A 2 -7.80 0.12 11.11
C LYS A 2 -7.49 1.61 10.88
N ASN A 3 -8.54 2.45 10.92
CA ASN A 3 -8.46 3.90 10.72
C ASN A 3 -8.00 4.35 9.31
N MET A 4 -7.98 3.45 8.32
CA MET A 4 -7.60 3.78 6.95
C MET A 4 -8.85 3.95 6.08
N THR A 5 -9.61 5.01 6.34
CA THR A 5 -10.74 5.41 5.50
C THR A 5 -10.26 6.09 4.22
N LEU A 6 -11.07 6.11 3.17
CA LEU A 6 -10.69 6.75 1.90
C LEU A 6 -10.45 8.25 2.06
N GLU A 7 -11.21 8.92 2.93
CA GLU A 7 -11.00 10.33 3.27
C GLU A 7 -9.64 10.55 3.97
N HIS A 8 -9.32 9.70 4.97
CA HIS A 8 -8.05 9.78 5.66
C HIS A 8 -6.87 9.54 4.71
N ILE A 9 -6.97 8.53 3.85
CA ILE A 9 -5.95 8.21 2.84
C ILE A 9 -5.73 9.40 1.90
N ALA A 10 -6.80 10.02 1.40
CA ALA A 10 -6.71 11.19 0.55
C ALA A 10 -5.99 12.35 1.25
N ALA A 11 -6.34 12.63 2.51
CA ALA A 11 -5.69 13.67 3.30
C ALA A 11 -4.19 13.38 3.53
N VAL A 12 -3.85 12.15 3.90
CA VAL A 12 -2.46 11.74 4.18
C VAL A 12 -1.57 11.83 2.94
N CYS A 13 -2.05 11.37 1.80
CA CYS A 13 -1.24 11.41 0.58
C CYS A 13 -1.28 12.77 -0.15
N GLY A 14 -2.12 13.70 0.31
CA GLY A 14 -2.32 15.00 -0.34
C GLY A 14 -3.08 14.89 -1.65
N GLY A 15 -3.90 13.86 -1.80
CA GLY A 15 -4.73 13.60 -2.97
C GLY A 15 -6.14 14.16 -2.85
N THR A 16 -6.85 14.13 -3.96
CA THR A 16 -8.26 14.52 -4.03
C THR A 16 -9.12 13.28 -4.16
N TYR A 17 -10.02 13.06 -3.20
CA TYR A 17 -11.03 11.99 -3.30
C TYR A 17 -12.08 12.33 -4.34
N ILE A 18 -12.37 11.39 -5.22
CA ILE A 18 -13.40 11.49 -6.26
C ILE A 18 -14.26 10.23 -6.19
N GLY A 19 -15.53 10.40 -5.88
CA GLY A 19 -16.50 9.32 -5.71
C GLY A 19 -17.72 9.77 -4.92
N ASN A 20 -18.55 8.84 -4.50
CA ASN A 20 -19.72 9.15 -3.68
C ASN A 20 -19.34 9.40 -2.20
N GLU A 21 -20.16 10.21 -1.50
CA GLU A 21 -19.92 10.54 -0.08
C GLU A 21 -20.00 9.31 0.84
N ALA A 22 -20.80 8.31 0.50
CA ALA A 22 -20.99 7.13 1.34
C ALA A 22 -19.73 6.27 1.44
N ASP A 23 -18.88 6.29 0.43
CA ASP A 23 -17.65 5.49 0.43
C ASP A 23 -16.46 6.20 1.13
N LYS A 24 -16.52 7.52 1.33
CA LYS A 24 -15.45 8.29 1.98
C LYS A 24 -15.02 7.73 3.33
N THR A 25 -15.98 7.32 4.14
CA THR A 25 -15.76 6.82 5.49
C THR A 25 -15.51 5.32 5.57
N ARG A 26 -15.53 4.63 4.44
CA ARG A 26 -15.23 3.18 4.40
C ARG A 26 -13.75 2.94 4.57
N GLU A 27 -13.42 1.95 5.41
CA GLU A 27 -12.04 1.52 5.63
C GLU A 27 -11.62 0.49 4.58
N ILE A 28 -10.39 0.62 4.10
CA ILE A 28 -9.77 -0.41 3.28
C ILE A 28 -9.35 -1.60 4.15
N LYS A 29 -9.42 -2.81 3.60
CA LYS A 29 -8.90 -4.03 4.25
C LYS A 29 -7.41 -4.24 4.01
N GLY A 30 -6.92 -3.80 2.85
CA GLY A 30 -5.53 -3.90 2.44
C GLY A 30 -5.20 -2.94 1.32
N ALA A 31 -3.92 -2.79 1.02
CA ALA A 31 -3.42 -2.02 -0.10
C ALA A 31 -2.40 -2.86 -0.88
N VAL A 32 -2.52 -2.89 -2.20
CA VAL A 32 -1.66 -3.69 -3.08
C VAL A 32 -1.27 -2.92 -4.33
N ILE A 33 -0.09 -3.24 -4.87
CA ILE A 33 0.43 -2.73 -6.15
C ILE A 33 0.25 -3.74 -7.28
N ASP A 34 0.04 -5.01 -6.95
CA ASP A 34 -0.17 -6.07 -7.93
C ASP A 34 -1.68 -6.30 -8.12
N SER A 35 -2.18 -6.06 -9.33
CA SER A 35 -3.60 -6.23 -9.68
C SER A 35 -4.11 -7.66 -9.51
N ARG A 36 -3.21 -8.65 -9.46
CA ARG A 36 -3.56 -10.06 -9.23
C ARG A 36 -3.92 -10.35 -7.79
N LEU A 37 -3.39 -9.56 -6.85
CA LEU A 37 -3.57 -9.70 -5.39
C LEU A 37 -4.72 -8.84 -4.85
N VAL A 38 -5.44 -8.16 -5.71
CA VAL A 38 -6.61 -7.37 -5.29
C VAL A 38 -7.71 -8.29 -4.79
N GLU A 39 -8.19 -7.99 -3.60
CA GLU A 39 -9.34 -8.62 -2.96
C GLU A 39 -10.43 -7.58 -2.65
N LYS A 40 -11.57 -8.06 -2.17
CA LYS A 40 -12.70 -7.20 -1.81
C LYS A 40 -12.30 -6.17 -0.74
N ASP A 41 -12.69 -4.92 -0.97
CA ASP A 41 -12.43 -3.76 -0.11
C ASP A 41 -10.94 -3.37 -0.02
N TYR A 42 -10.11 -3.74 -1.02
CA TYR A 42 -8.72 -3.31 -1.12
C TYR A 42 -8.57 -1.96 -1.82
N LEU A 43 -7.49 -1.26 -1.49
CA LEU A 43 -6.97 -0.13 -2.26
C LEU A 43 -5.96 -0.66 -3.27
N PHE A 44 -6.17 -0.40 -4.54
CA PHE A 44 -5.17 -0.68 -5.56
C PHE A 44 -4.33 0.56 -5.84
N ILE A 45 -3.03 0.38 -5.86
CA ILE A 45 -2.03 1.44 -6.10
C ILE A 45 -1.30 1.11 -7.40
N PRO A 46 -1.72 1.66 -8.54
CA PRO A 46 -1.04 1.43 -9.80
C PRO A 46 0.35 2.09 -9.78
N VAL A 47 1.35 1.36 -10.23
CA VAL A 47 2.72 1.85 -10.38
C VAL A 47 3.08 1.85 -11.85
N ARG A 48 3.66 2.93 -12.35
CA ARG A 48 4.23 2.97 -13.70
C ARG A 48 5.57 2.26 -13.70
N GLY A 49 5.60 1.09 -14.30
CA GLY A 49 6.83 0.32 -14.51
C GLY A 49 7.44 0.61 -15.89
N GLU A 50 8.67 0.15 -16.10
CA GLU A 50 9.37 0.33 -17.41
C GLU A 50 8.65 -0.33 -18.58
N LYS A 51 7.94 -1.45 -18.36
CA LYS A 51 7.29 -2.24 -19.42
C LYS A 51 5.77 -2.17 -19.39
N VAL A 52 5.17 -1.89 -18.23
CA VAL A 52 3.72 -1.94 -18.05
C VAL A 52 3.30 -0.79 -17.13
N ASP A 53 2.29 -0.04 -17.56
CA ASP A 53 1.64 0.94 -16.72
C ASP A 53 0.51 0.26 -15.92
N GLY A 54 0.64 0.30 -14.59
CA GLY A 54 -0.35 -0.27 -13.67
C GLY A 54 -1.74 0.34 -13.80
N HIS A 55 -1.87 1.58 -14.31
CA HIS A 55 -3.15 2.25 -14.52
C HIS A 55 -4.06 1.50 -15.51
N SER A 56 -3.48 0.76 -16.45
CA SER A 56 -4.25 -0.07 -17.40
C SER A 56 -5.09 -1.16 -16.72
N PHE A 57 -4.76 -1.54 -15.48
CA PHE A 57 -5.50 -2.56 -14.74
C PHE A 57 -6.66 -2.02 -13.91
N ILE A 58 -6.86 -0.69 -13.86
CA ILE A 58 -7.92 -0.07 -13.03
C ILE A 58 -9.31 -0.67 -13.28
N PRO A 59 -9.79 -0.87 -14.53
CA PRO A 59 -11.10 -1.49 -14.74
C PRO A 59 -11.20 -2.89 -14.14
N SER A 60 -10.19 -3.72 -14.37
CA SER A 60 -10.18 -5.12 -13.91
C SER A 60 -10.10 -5.27 -12.38
N VAL A 61 -9.48 -4.33 -11.67
CA VAL A 61 -9.41 -4.41 -10.20
C VAL A 61 -10.75 -4.03 -9.55
N PHE A 62 -11.53 -3.15 -10.16
CA PHE A 62 -12.90 -2.89 -9.69
C PHE A 62 -13.80 -4.11 -9.87
N GLU A 63 -13.67 -4.85 -10.97
CA GLU A 63 -14.40 -6.13 -11.17
C GLU A 63 -14.05 -7.17 -10.09
N LYS A 64 -12.81 -7.13 -9.56
CA LYS A 64 -12.39 -7.99 -8.44
C LYS A 64 -12.87 -7.50 -7.07
N GLY A 65 -13.48 -6.32 -7.00
CA GLY A 65 -14.04 -5.78 -5.78
C GLY A 65 -13.12 -4.81 -5.02
N ALA A 66 -12.16 -4.19 -5.69
CA ALA A 66 -11.40 -3.09 -5.09
C ALA A 66 -12.37 -2.02 -4.56
N LEU A 67 -12.10 -1.51 -3.37
CA LEU A 67 -12.89 -0.42 -2.80
C LEU A 67 -12.60 0.89 -3.50
N ALA A 68 -11.32 1.15 -3.78
CA ALA A 68 -10.86 2.35 -4.45
C ALA A 68 -9.51 2.10 -5.14
N VAL A 69 -9.11 3.03 -5.98
CA VAL A 69 -7.79 3.05 -6.61
C VAL A 69 -7.12 4.41 -6.40
N LEU A 70 -5.79 4.46 -6.41
CA LEU A 70 -5.08 5.70 -6.68
C LEU A 70 -5.00 5.91 -8.19
N SER A 71 -4.91 7.16 -8.63
CA SER A 71 -4.69 7.49 -10.04
C SER A 71 -3.88 8.78 -10.16
N GLU A 72 -2.96 8.83 -11.12
CA GLU A 72 -2.23 10.05 -11.48
C GLU A 72 -2.98 10.88 -12.51
N GLU A 73 -4.06 10.33 -13.07
CA GLU A 73 -4.86 10.96 -14.10
C GLU A 73 -6.34 10.96 -13.71
N LYS A 74 -7.10 11.94 -14.18
CA LYS A 74 -8.56 11.92 -14.04
C LYS A 74 -9.12 10.76 -14.83
N LEU A 75 -9.90 9.91 -14.16
CA LEU A 75 -10.58 8.79 -14.80
C LEU A 75 -11.90 9.25 -15.40
N GLU A 76 -12.14 8.85 -16.64
CA GLU A 76 -13.42 9.03 -17.30
C GLU A 76 -14.33 7.84 -16.94
N ASP A 77 -15.49 8.13 -16.36
CA ASP A 77 -16.51 7.13 -15.96
C ASP A 77 -15.96 5.93 -15.15
N PRO A 78 -15.27 6.18 -14.00
CA PRO A 78 -14.69 5.09 -13.22
C PRO A 78 -15.79 4.22 -12.60
N ALA A 79 -15.56 2.90 -12.56
CA ALA A 79 -16.46 1.92 -11.96
C ALA A 79 -16.59 2.03 -10.42
N GLY A 80 -15.75 2.86 -9.79
CA GLY A 80 -15.74 3.09 -8.34
C GLY A 80 -14.94 4.32 -7.94
N PRO A 81 -14.86 4.64 -6.65
CA PRO A 81 -14.16 5.80 -6.16
C PRO A 81 -12.65 5.71 -6.38
N TYR A 82 -12.01 6.85 -6.58
CA TYR A 82 -10.57 6.93 -6.68
C TYR A 82 -10.01 8.17 -5.98
N ILE A 83 -8.72 8.13 -5.70
CA ILE A 83 -7.99 9.25 -5.13
C ILE A 83 -6.99 9.72 -6.19
N LEU A 84 -7.19 10.94 -6.68
CA LEU A 84 -6.31 11.58 -7.64
C LEU A 84 -5.07 12.11 -6.90
N VAL A 85 -3.89 11.71 -7.33
CA VAL A 85 -2.60 12.08 -6.74
C VAL A 85 -1.62 12.51 -7.82
N GLU A 86 -0.60 13.26 -7.47
CA GLU A 86 0.47 13.63 -8.41
C GLU A 86 1.37 12.45 -8.76
N ASN A 87 1.67 11.59 -7.79
CA ASN A 87 2.50 10.40 -7.98
C ASN A 87 2.02 9.28 -7.05
N THR A 88 1.68 8.12 -7.61
CA THR A 88 1.13 7.00 -6.84
C THR A 88 2.16 6.35 -5.92
N LEU A 89 3.43 6.36 -6.30
CA LEU A 89 4.51 5.81 -5.51
C LEU A 89 4.77 6.64 -4.25
N ASP A 90 4.80 7.96 -4.38
CA ASP A 90 4.97 8.87 -3.25
C ASP A 90 3.72 8.86 -2.35
N ALA A 91 2.53 8.78 -2.92
CA ALA A 91 1.30 8.59 -2.18
C ALA A 91 1.35 7.30 -1.34
N MET A 92 1.78 6.19 -1.94
CA MET A 92 1.96 4.92 -1.23
C MET A 92 2.92 5.03 -0.04
N LYS A 93 4.05 5.72 -0.22
CA LYS A 93 5.02 5.96 0.86
C LYS A 93 4.40 6.72 2.03
N LYS A 94 3.66 7.80 1.73
CA LYS A 94 2.97 8.61 2.75
C LYS A 94 1.93 7.79 3.50
N ILE A 95 1.10 7.00 2.78
CA ILE A 95 0.10 6.11 3.35
C ILE A 95 0.75 5.07 4.27
N ALA A 96 1.82 4.42 3.80
CA ALA A 96 2.54 3.41 4.58
C ALA A 96 3.18 4.01 5.84
N ALA A 97 3.78 5.19 5.73
CA ALA A 97 4.39 5.90 6.86
C ALA A 97 3.35 6.31 7.91
N ASP A 98 2.18 6.77 7.47
CA ASP A 98 1.09 7.14 8.38
C ASP A 98 0.52 5.91 9.08
N TYR A 99 0.20 4.86 8.33
CA TYR A 99 -0.27 3.60 8.91
C TYR A 99 0.73 3.03 9.91
N ARG A 100 2.03 3.05 9.58
CA ARG A 100 3.11 2.60 10.46
C ARG A 100 3.15 3.41 11.77
N ARG A 101 2.95 4.74 11.73
CA ARG A 101 2.93 5.58 12.95
C ARG A 101 1.75 5.27 13.87
N GLY A 102 0.63 4.84 13.31
CA GLY A 102 -0.56 4.42 14.06
C GLY A 102 -0.43 3.05 14.73
N LEU A 103 0.65 2.29 14.44
CA LEU A 103 0.88 0.97 15.03
C LEU A 103 1.83 1.07 16.23
N ASP A 104 1.39 0.54 17.37
CA ASP A 104 2.25 0.36 18.56
C ASP A 104 3.10 -0.89 18.41
N ILE A 105 4.11 -0.80 17.54
CA ILE A 105 5.02 -1.90 17.24
C ILE A 105 6.49 -1.46 17.33
N LYS A 106 7.35 -2.40 17.70
CA LYS A 106 8.81 -2.22 17.61
C LYS A 106 9.28 -2.63 16.23
N VAL A 107 10.12 -1.79 15.63
CA VAL A 107 10.71 -2.06 14.31
C VAL A 107 12.22 -2.20 14.45
N VAL A 108 12.76 -3.27 13.89
CA VAL A 108 14.21 -3.50 13.79
C VAL A 108 14.62 -3.35 12.34
N GLY A 109 15.42 -2.33 12.04
CA GLY A 109 16.02 -2.12 10.74
C GLY A 109 17.41 -2.74 10.67
N ILE A 110 17.72 -3.42 9.56
CA ILE A 110 19.02 -4.06 9.33
C ILE A 110 19.62 -3.46 8.06
N THR A 111 20.80 -2.87 8.21
CA THR A 111 21.56 -2.30 7.11
C THR A 111 22.94 -2.97 7.01
N GLY A 112 23.58 -2.89 5.86
CA GLY A 112 24.90 -3.46 5.59
C GLY A 112 25.07 -3.86 4.14
N SER A 113 26.31 -4.03 3.70
CA SER A 113 26.64 -4.46 2.33
C SER A 113 26.38 -5.96 2.12
N VAL A 114 26.62 -6.78 3.17
CA VAL A 114 26.50 -8.26 3.13
C VAL A 114 25.75 -8.74 4.38
N GLY A 115 25.09 -9.90 4.30
CA GLY A 115 24.54 -10.61 5.44
C GLY A 115 23.19 -10.11 5.97
N LYS A 116 22.57 -9.08 5.35
CA LYS A 116 21.27 -8.53 5.80
C LYS A 116 20.20 -9.60 5.95
N THR A 117 20.05 -10.47 4.97
CA THR A 117 19.02 -11.54 4.97
C THR A 117 19.28 -12.54 6.10
N SER A 118 20.51 -13.02 6.24
CA SER A 118 20.85 -13.97 7.30
C SER A 118 20.65 -13.36 8.70
N THR A 119 21.07 -12.12 8.89
CA THR A 119 20.87 -11.39 10.15
C THR A 119 19.37 -11.21 10.45
N LYS A 120 18.57 -10.87 9.44
CA LYS A 120 17.11 -10.77 9.57
C LYS A 120 16.49 -12.08 10.05
N GLU A 121 16.87 -13.19 9.43
CA GLU A 121 16.34 -14.51 9.80
C GLU A 121 16.74 -14.91 11.23
N MET A 122 17.98 -14.66 11.63
CA MET A 122 18.45 -14.93 12.99
C MET A 122 17.71 -14.09 14.03
N ILE A 123 17.59 -12.79 13.82
CA ILE A 123 16.86 -11.90 14.73
C ILE A 123 15.39 -12.32 14.83
N ALA A 124 14.75 -12.59 13.70
CA ALA A 124 13.35 -13.01 13.66
C ALA A 124 13.14 -14.32 14.42
N SER A 125 14.01 -15.31 14.26
CA SER A 125 13.91 -16.60 14.96
C SER A 125 14.03 -16.47 16.48
N VAL A 126 14.93 -15.61 16.95
CA VAL A 126 15.08 -15.33 18.39
C VAL A 126 13.87 -14.59 18.95
N LEU A 127 13.43 -13.54 18.28
CA LEU A 127 12.29 -12.74 18.73
C LEU A 127 10.97 -13.51 18.71
N ALA A 128 10.79 -14.42 17.76
CA ALA A 128 9.60 -15.26 17.65
C ALA A 128 9.39 -16.20 18.85
N GLN A 129 10.41 -16.41 19.68
CA GLN A 129 10.26 -17.20 20.92
C GLN A 129 9.37 -16.49 21.96
N LYS A 130 9.22 -15.16 21.85
CA LYS A 130 8.46 -14.37 22.84
C LYS A 130 7.43 -13.43 22.22
N TYR A 131 7.64 -13.02 20.98
CA TYR A 131 6.83 -11.99 20.31
C TYR A 131 6.19 -12.53 19.04
N ASN A 132 5.08 -11.91 18.65
CA ASN A 132 4.53 -12.12 17.31
C ASN A 132 5.34 -11.27 16.33
N VAL A 133 6.11 -11.91 15.45
CA VAL A 133 7.10 -11.26 14.58
C VAL A 133 6.64 -11.29 13.14
N LEU A 134 6.53 -10.11 12.54
CA LEU A 134 6.41 -9.94 11.09
C LEU A 134 7.82 -9.62 10.54
N LYS A 135 8.25 -10.33 9.53
CA LYS A 135 9.51 -10.07 8.81
C LYS A 135 9.25 -9.93 7.32
N THR A 136 10.13 -9.19 6.63
CA THR A 136 10.10 -9.12 5.17
C THR A 136 10.41 -10.49 4.56
N GLU A 137 9.58 -10.94 3.62
CA GLU A 137 9.80 -12.20 2.91
C GLU A 137 10.91 -12.07 1.87
N GLY A 138 11.75 -13.07 1.76
CA GLY A 138 12.80 -13.18 0.75
C GLY A 138 13.73 -11.96 0.70
N ASN A 139 14.11 -11.60 -0.51
CA ASN A 139 14.97 -10.44 -0.82
C ASN A 139 14.14 -9.27 -1.36
N LEU A 140 13.02 -8.95 -0.74
CA LEU A 140 12.24 -7.75 -1.08
C LEU A 140 13.00 -6.46 -0.72
N ASN A 141 14.25 -6.38 -1.17
CA ASN A 141 15.14 -5.22 -1.07
C ASN A 141 14.89 -4.23 -2.22
N LEU A 142 13.63 -4.08 -2.61
CA LEU A 142 13.28 -3.06 -3.58
C LEU A 142 13.51 -1.69 -2.95
N SER A 143 13.92 -0.72 -3.74
CA SER A 143 14.09 0.68 -3.31
C SER A 143 12.85 1.28 -2.65
N LEU A 144 11.70 0.64 -2.79
CA LEU A 144 10.43 0.93 -2.12
C LEU A 144 10.41 0.61 -0.62
N ILE A 145 11.37 -0.20 -0.14
CA ILE A 145 11.49 -0.62 1.28
C ILE A 145 12.53 0.23 2.02
N HIS A 146 13.30 1.02 1.30
CA HIS A 146 14.31 1.93 1.86
C HIS A 146 13.73 3.31 2.22
N ILE A 147 12.57 3.31 2.85
CA ILE A 147 11.96 4.56 3.31
C ILE A 147 11.79 4.52 4.82
#